data_53cf551c34cb2b85e93cd7de73229c0f
#
_entry.id   53cf551c34cb2b85e93cd7de73229c0f
#
_cell.length_a   1.000
_cell.length_b   1.000
_cell.length_c   1.000
_cell.angle_alpha   90.00
_cell.angle_beta   90.00
_cell.angle_gamma   90.00
#
_symmetry.space_group_name_H-M   'P 1'
#
loop_
_entity.id
_entity.type
_entity.pdbx_description
1 polymer ?
#
loop_
_entity_poly.entity_id
_entity_poly.type
_entity_poly.pdbx_seq_one_letter_code
_entity_poly.pdbx_strand_id
1 'polypeptide(L)'
;MVNNDEIEILVYFMQVRDTQNNRYLGRDDIKNLFSEINVLPYDRTDPNSRVKKIGNRFCSLDIDNFKQEERFVTFFAGKERDANLPKKREESGKIDDIPINPTDNIVEFSCGCLFFEEKIVEGAILLLQKNYFGCSAMKMREYLEQLEDKRYEVSLTILTEKPSFISLIQNLTELRYIEFSEVSLNPIGFGDHHILAKNDEEIKSMKIKKLRIDVRDEEATPINILKKILGFLGVKEFNEERLKEFISEHGLRLTAVKVPQTKQEELDLTKELVLFSYETEPKREFDKQEFYNQCKWEYEQNNEQIINFIRKIIQNQ
;
A
#
# COMPACT_ATOMS: atom_id res chain seq x y z
N MET A 1 -5.56 -27.26 -12.63
CA MET A 1 -4.71 -26.06 -12.84
C MET A 1 -4.20 -25.65 -11.48
N VAL A 2 -2.90 -25.68 -11.30
CA VAL A 2 -2.26 -25.18 -10.08
C VAL A 2 -2.33 -23.65 -10.22
N ASN A 3 -3.11 -22.97 -9.35
CA ASN A 3 -3.07 -21.52 -9.30
C ASN A 3 -1.75 -21.14 -8.61
N ASN A 4 -0.82 -20.62 -9.36
CA ASN A 4 0.36 -20.01 -8.77
C ASN A 4 -0.07 -18.73 -8.04
N ASP A 5 0.51 -18.48 -6.88
CA ASP A 5 0.30 -17.22 -6.17
C ASP A 5 1.21 -16.16 -6.81
N GLU A 6 0.60 -15.08 -7.27
CA GLU A 6 1.32 -13.96 -7.88
C GLU A 6 1.70 -12.95 -6.81
N ILE A 7 3.00 -12.60 -6.74
CA ILE A 7 3.48 -11.50 -5.90
C ILE A 7 3.62 -10.26 -6.77
N GLU A 8 2.78 -9.27 -6.49
CA GLU A 8 2.78 -7.98 -7.16
C GLU A 8 3.70 -7.00 -6.42
N ILE A 9 4.53 -6.26 -7.17
CA ILE A 9 5.50 -5.31 -6.65
C ILE A 9 5.16 -3.92 -7.16
N LEU A 10 4.99 -2.97 -6.24
CA LEU A 10 4.83 -1.56 -6.54
C LEU A 10 6.17 -0.85 -6.37
N VAL A 11 6.46 0.05 -7.29
CA VAL A 11 7.69 0.85 -7.26
C VAL A 11 7.37 2.27 -6.84
N TYR A 12 8.08 2.75 -5.83
CA TYR A 12 7.90 4.10 -5.29
C TYR A 12 9.20 4.89 -5.38
N PHE A 13 9.07 6.17 -5.69
CA PHE A 13 10.08 7.14 -5.35
C PHE A 13 9.80 7.65 -3.93
N MET A 14 10.72 7.39 -3.01
CA MET A 14 10.63 7.79 -1.62
C MET A 14 11.46 9.04 -1.39
N GLN A 15 10.83 10.08 -0.88
CA GLN A 15 11.49 11.29 -0.41
C GLN A 15 11.18 11.50 1.07
N VAL A 16 12.17 11.93 1.83
CA VAL A 16 12.05 12.23 3.25
C VAL A 16 12.50 13.67 3.47
N ARG A 17 11.62 14.51 4.02
CA ARG A 17 11.91 15.90 4.35
C ARG A 17 12.09 16.02 5.86
N ASP A 18 13.22 16.57 6.27
CA ASP A 18 13.46 17.00 7.64
C ASP A 18 12.74 18.33 7.88
N THR A 19 11.68 18.32 8.66
CA THR A 19 10.86 19.51 8.91
C THR A 19 11.56 20.54 9.78
N GLN A 20 12.52 20.13 10.62
CA GLN A 20 13.29 21.03 11.48
C GLN A 20 14.32 21.83 10.67
N ASN A 21 14.98 21.17 9.72
CA ASN A 21 15.98 21.79 8.86
C ASN A 21 15.42 22.27 7.51
N ASN A 22 14.14 22.02 7.26
CA ASN A 22 13.41 22.37 6.04
C ASN A 22 14.14 21.95 4.74
N ARG A 23 14.67 20.72 4.73
CA ARG A 23 15.40 20.14 3.60
C ARG A 23 15.02 18.70 3.34
N TYR A 24 15.11 18.25 2.11
CA TYR A 24 15.04 16.84 1.79
C TYR A 24 16.32 16.13 2.24
N LEU A 25 16.17 14.90 2.74
CA LEU A 25 17.29 14.05 3.12
C LEU A 25 17.99 13.52 1.88
N GLY A 26 19.29 13.59 1.90
CA GLY A 26 20.12 12.95 0.91
C GLY A 26 20.17 11.43 1.11
N ARG A 27 20.71 10.73 0.11
CA ARG A 27 20.89 9.29 0.09
C ARG A 27 21.47 8.73 1.39
N ASP A 28 22.57 9.31 1.86
CA ASP A 28 23.27 8.81 3.05
C ASP A 28 22.51 9.13 4.34
N ASP A 29 21.81 10.26 4.41
CA ASP A 29 20.93 10.60 5.53
C ASP A 29 19.78 9.58 5.66
N ILE A 30 19.18 9.17 4.52
CA ILE A 30 18.13 8.14 4.51
C ILE A 30 18.69 6.78 4.93
N LYS A 31 19.89 6.39 4.46
CA LYS A 31 20.54 5.15 4.90
C LYS A 31 20.76 5.14 6.43
N ASN A 32 21.19 6.28 6.97
CA ASN A 32 21.41 6.43 8.41
C ASN A 32 20.09 6.32 9.17
N LEU A 33 19.03 7.00 8.73
CA LEU A 33 17.69 6.90 9.31
C LEU A 33 17.23 5.44 9.42
N PHE A 34 17.34 4.67 8.34
CA PHE A 34 16.95 3.25 8.38
C PHE A 34 17.87 2.42 9.29
N SER A 35 19.15 2.75 9.38
CA SER A 35 20.08 2.08 10.31
C SER A 35 19.75 2.39 11.77
N GLU A 36 19.36 3.62 12.08
CA GLU A 36 18.91 4.06 13.40
C GLU A 36 17.63 3.35 13.84
N ILE A 37 16.67 3.17 12.95
CA ILE A 37 15.46 2.38 13.26
C ILE A 37 15.83 0.98 13.74
N ASN A 38 16.82 0.36 13.13
CA ASN A 38 17.19 -1.02 13.44
C ASN A 38 17.83 -1.21 14.83
N VAL A 39 18.34 -0.15 15.45
CA VAL A 39 18.91 -0.21 16.80
C VAL A 39 17.89 0.17 17.90
N LEU A 40 16.70 0.67 17.52
CA LEU A 40 15.66 0.99 18.49
C LEU A 40 15.11 -0.31 19.12
N PRO A 41 14.75 -0.27 20.42
CA PRO A 41 14.18 -1.44 21.11
C PRO A 41 12.78 -1.77 20.60
N TYR A 42 12.37 -3.01 20.82
CA TYR A 42 10.97 -3.42 20.67
C TYR A 42 10.23 -3.23 22.00
N ASP A 43 9.60 -2.08 22.17
CA ASP A 43 8.77 -1.79 23.34
C ASP A 43 7.54 -0.98 22.94
N ARG A 44 6.34 -1.50 23.21
CA ARG A 44 5.07 -0.83 22.90
C ARG A 44 4.77 0.35 23.82
N THR A 45 5.43 0.43 24.96
CA THR A 45 5.20 1.45 25.97
C THR A 45 6.19 2.60 25.86
N ASP A 46 7.33 2.39 25.21
CA ASP A 46 8.35 3.41 24.98
C ASP A 46 8.06 4.18 23.68
N PRO A 47 7.80 5.49 23.73
CA PRO A 47 7.62 6.30 22.52
C PRO A 47 8.86 6.33 21.60
N ASN A 48 10.05 6.03 22.14
CA ASN A 48 11.31 5.98 21.39
C ASN A 48 11.61 4.58 20.83
N SER A 49 10.69 3.64 20.95
CA SER A 49 10.87 2.30 20.39
C SER A 49 10.60 2.25 18.89
N ARG A 50 10.99 1.13 18.24
CA ARG A 50 10.61 0.86 16.85
C ARG A 50 9.15 0.44 16.70
N VAL A 51 8.41 0.21 17.78
CA VAL A 51 6.98 -0.14 17.71
C VAL A 51 6.16 1.12 17.84
N LYS A 52 5.43 1.50 16.79
CA LYS A 52 4.55 2.68 16.75
C LYS A 52 3.08 2.26 16.62
N LYS A 53 2.20 2.99 17.27
CA LYS A 53 0.75 2.79 17.13
C LYS A 53 0.22 3.67 16.00
N ILE A 54 -0.18 3.03 14.89
CA ILE A 54 -0.75 3.68 13.72
C ILE A 54 -2.24 3.30 13.62
N GLY A 55 -3.11 4.24 13.94
CA GLY A 55 -4.53 3.93 14.08
C GLY A 55 -4.76 2.87 15.16
N ASN A 56 -5.36 1.74 14.79
CA ASN A 56 -5.61 0.61 15.68
C ASN A 56 -4.57 -0.54 15.55
N ARG A 57 -3.40 -0.27 14.96
CA ARG A 57 -2.36 -1.27 14.73
C ARG A 57 -1.05 -0.88 15.39
N PHE A 58 -0.31 -1.87 15.85
CA PHE A 58 1.09 -1.72 16.22
C PHE A 58 1.94 -2.08 15.01
N CYS A 59 2.76 -1.13 14.57
CA CYS A 59 3.62 -1.26 13.41
C CYS A 59 5.09 -1.23 13.81
N SER A 60 5.91 -1.98 13.10
CA SER A 60 7.37 -1.97 13.25
C SER A 60 8.04 -2.24 11.90
N LEU A 61 9.30 -1.84 11.79
CA LEU A 61 10.11 -2.04 10.60
C LEU A 61 11.41 -2.74 10.96
N ASP A 62 11.69 -3.86 10.31
CA ASP A 62 12.97 -4.56 10.37
C ASP A 62 13.77 -4.28 9.12
N ILE A 63 15.08 -4.12 9.27
CA ILE A 63 15.96 -3.75 8.18
C ILE A 63 17.15 -4.70 8.14
N ASP A 64 17.27 -5.39 7.03
CA ASP A 64 18.41 -6.25 6.73
C ASP A 64 19.33 -5.56 5.70
N ASN A 65 20.62 -5.48 6.02
CA ASN A 65 21.61 -4.89 5.14
C ASN A 65 22.21 -5.97 4.23
N PHE A 66 21.65 -6.16 3.03
CA PHE A 66 22.18 -7.12 2.08
C PHE A 66 23.47 -6.62 1.41
N LYS A 67 23.51 -5.31 1.06
CA LYS A 67 24.68 -4.65 0.47
C LYS A 67 24.75 -3.19 0.91
N GLN A 68 25.85 -2.52 0.62
CA GLN A 68 26.09 -1.13 1.03
C GLN A 68 25.03 -0.16 0.48
N GLU A 69 24.62 -0.35 -0.79
CA GLU A 69 23.68 0.54 -1.48
C GLU A 69 22.25 -0.03 -1.54
N GLU A 70 21.95 -1.04 -0.73
CA GLU A 70 20.68 -1.73 -0.74
C GLU A 70 20.24 -2.05 0.68
N ARG A 71 18.93 -1.93 0.97
CA ARG A 71 18.32 -2.36 2.22
C ARG A 71 17.12 -3.22 1.94
N PHE A 72 17.03 -4.34 2.62
CA PHE A 72 15.82 -5.12 2.65
C PHE A 72 15.00 -4.68 3.87
N VAL A 73 13.73 -4.41 3.67
CA VAL A 73 12.83 -3.95 4.73
C VAL A 73 11.68 -4.93 4.88
N THR A 74 11.33 -5.24 6.12
CA THR A 74 10.12 -6.00 6.44
C THR A 74 9.26 -5.12 7.34
N PHE A 75 8.13 -4.67 6.82
CA PHE A 75 7.17 -3.88 7.57
C PHE A 75 6.11 -4.78 8.18
N PHE A 76 5.91 -4.66 9.48
CA PHE A 76 4.94 -5.43 10.24
C PHE A 76 3.82 -4.54 10.74
N ALA A 77 2.59 -5.05 10.68
CA ALA A 77 1.43 -4.40 11.27
C ALA A 77 0.55 -5.44 11.98
N GLY A 78 0.40 -5.30 13.29
CA GLY A 78 -0.40 -6.19 14.13
C GLY A 78 -1.56 -5.47 14.79
N LYS A 79 -2.75 -6.07 14.83
CA LYS A 79 -3.87 -5.60 15.65
C LYS A 79 -3.72 -6.07 17.09
N GLU A 80 -4.23 -5.27 18.03
CA GLU A 80 -4.62 -5.81 19.34
C GLU A 80 -5.66 -6.89 19.13
N ARG A 81 -5.52 -7.96 19.91
CA ARG A 81 -6.24 -9.21 19.71
C ARG A 81 -7.74 -9.06 19.93
N ASP A 82 -8.53 -9.46 18.95
CA ASP A 82 -9.94 -9.81 19.13
C ASP A 82 -10.06 -11.20 19.79
N ALA A 83 -11.16 -11.44 20.50
CA ALA A 83 -11.40 -12.68 21.22
C ALA A 83 -11.38 -13.97 20.36
N ASN A 84 -11.47 -13.83 19.04
CA ASN A 84 -11.45 -14.94 18.09
C ASN A 84 -10.02 -15.27 17.67
N LEU A 85 -9.48 -16.34 18.25
CA LEU A 85 -8.18 -16.86 17.87
C LEU A 85 -8.19 -17.49 16.48
N PRO A 86 -7.14 -17.28 15.68
CA PRO A 86 -6.97 -18.01 14.44
C PRO A 86 -6.80 -19.49 14.76
N LYS A 87 -7.37 -20.34 13.90
CA LYS A 87 -7.24 -21.78 13.96
C LYS A 87 -6.50 -22.26 12.73
N LYS A 88 -5.68 -23.28 12.88
CA LYS A 88 -5.07 -23.97 11.75
C LYS A 88 -5.93 -25.16 11.35
N ARG A 89 -5.94 -25.48 10.07
CA ARG A 89 -6.47 -26.74 9.56
C ARG A 89 -5.29 -27.62 9.15
N GLU A 90 -5.20 -28.80 9.76
CA GLU A 90 -4.21 -29.81 9.36
C GLU A 90 -4.59 -30.46 8.02
N GLU A 91 -3.63 -31.13 7.38
CA GLU A 91 -3.90 -31.91 6.15
C GLU A 91 -5.00 -32.96 6.34
N SER A 92 -5.10 -33.50 7.54
CA SER A 92 -6.17 -34.43 7.97
C SER A 92 -7.58 -33.80 7.92
N GLY A 93 -7.68 -32.49 7.78
CA GLY A 93 -8.93 -31.72 7.91
C GLY A 93 -9.27 -31.32 9.34
N LYS A 94 -8.54 -31.79 10.34
CA LYS A 94 -8.73 -31.45 11.76
C LYS A 94 -8.44 -29.95 11.95
N ILE A 95 -9.27 -29.32 12.78
CA ILE A 95 -9.08 -27.88 13.14
C ILE A 95 -8.52 -27.86 14.56
N ASP A 96 -7.35 -27.26 14.70
CA ASP A 96 -6.66 -27.04 15.97
C ASP A 96 -6.44 -25.57 16.25
N ASP A 97 -6.26 -25.24 17.52
CA ASP A 97 -5.86 -23.89 17.93
C ASP A 97 -4.38 -23.67 17.61
N ILE A 98 -4.06 -22.48 17.12
CA ILE A 98 -2.68 -22.05 17.04
C ILE A 98 -2.26 -21.63 18.46
N PRO A 99 -1.19 -22.21 19.03
CA PRO A 99 -0.75 -21.87 20.37
C PRO A 99 -0.18 -20.43 20.35
N ILE A 100 -1.01 -19.49 20.77
CA ILE A 100 -0.66 -18.06 20.87
C ILE A 100 -0.88 -17.64 22.32
N ASN A 101 0.13 -16.99 22.93
CA ASN A 101 -0.05 -16.46 24.28
C ASN A 101 -1.11 -15.37 24.31
N PRO A 102 -1.80 -15.14 25.45
CA PRO A 102 -2.81 -14.09 25.58
C PRO A 102 -2.31 -12.67 25.22
N THR A 103 -1.01 -12.44 25.34
CA THR A 103 -0.36 -11.17 25.05
C THR A 103 0.19 -11.05 23.63
N ASP A 104 0.19 -12.15 22.86
CA ASP A 104 0.70 -12.15 21.49
C ASP A 104 -0.32 -11.57 20.52
N ASN A 105 0.16 -10.88 19.52
CA ASN A 105 -0.65 -10.37 18.41
C ASN A 105 -0.32 -11.12 17.14
N ILE A 106 -1.32 -11.28 16.30
CA ILE A 106 -1.12 -11.71 14.92
C ILE A 106 -0.67 -10.50 14.12
N VAL A 107 0.47 -10.64 13.47
CA VAL A 107 1.03 -9.60 12.60
C VAL A 107 0.95 -10.02 11.14
N GLU A 108 0.61 -9.06 10.30
CA GLU A 108 0.79 -9.13 8.86
C GLU A 108 2.13 -8.48 8.53
N PHE A 109 2.74 -8.85 7.43
CA PHE A 109 3.98 -8.23 6.99
C PHE A 109 3.95 -7.93 5.49
N SER A 110 4.78 -6.98 5.08
CA SER A 110 5.08 -6.67 3.69
C SER A 110 6.58 -6.48 3.53
N CYS A 111 7.15 -7.07 2.51
CA CYS A 111 8.56 -6.95 2.23
C CYS A 111 8.84 -5.90 1.16
N GLY A 112 10.02 -5.27 1.26
CA GLY A 112 10.46 -4.30 0.28
C GLY A 112 11.98 -4.24 0.17
N CYS A 113 12.44 -3.65 -0.93
CA CYS A 113 13.85 -3.37 -1.18
C CYS A 113 14.04 -1.88 -1.44
N LEU A 114 14.97 -1.27 -0.74
CA LEU A 114 15.40 0.11 -0.96
C LEU A 114 16.70 0.11 -1.76
N PHE A 115 16.71 0.85 -2.85
CA PHE A 115 17.87 1.07 -3.70
C PHE A 115 18.27 2.55 -3.64
N PHE A 116 19.57 2.77 -3.41
CA PHE A 116 20.16 4.09 -3.29
C PHE A 116 21.02 4.39 -4.52
N GLU A 117 20.40 5.03 -5.50
CA GLU A 117 21.02 5.32 -6.79
C GLU A 117 21.87 6.61 -6.73
N GLU A 118 23.09 6.58 -7.27
CA GLU A 118 23.98 7.76 -7.27
C GLU A 118 23.42 8.96 -8.04
N LYS A 119 22.61 8.70 -9.06
CA LYS A 119 21.98 9.74 -9.88
C LYS A 119 20.81 10.44 -9.19
N ILE A 120 20.39 9.92 -8.01
CA ILE A 120 19.30 10.47 -7.19
C ILE A 120 19.92 11.07 -5.94
N VAL A 121 19.99 12.40 -5.88
CA VAL A 121 20.63 13.11 -4.77
C VAL A 121 19.78 13.08 -3.52
N GLU A 122 18.45 13.26 -3.67
CA GLU A 122 17.48 13.36 -2.57
C GLU A 122 16.39 12.31 -2.75
N GLY A 123 16.43 11.25 -1.95
CA GLY A 123 15.45 10.17 -2.01
C GLY A 123 16.05 8.79 -2.20
N ALA A 124 15.16 7.81 -2.32
CA ALA A 124 15.49 6.41 -2.60
C ALA A 124 14.40 5.77 -3.46
N ILE A 125 14.70 4.65 -4.07
CA ILE A 125 13.74 3.82 -4.81
C ILE A 125 13.30 2.69 -3.90
N LEU A 126 12.00 2.58 -3.65
CA LEU A 126 11.40 1.51 -2.84
C LEU A 126 10.59 0.59 -3.74
N LEU A 127 11.00 -0.66 -3.85
CA LEU A 127 10.19 -1.74 -4.39
C LEU A 127 9.49 -2.41 -3.22
N LEU A 128 8.16 -2.35 -3.17
CA LEU A 128 7.38 -2.85 -2.06
C LEU A 128 6.36 -3.88 -2.54
N GLN A 129 6.30 -5.02 -1.85
CA GLN A 129 5.24 -6.00 -2.04
C GLN A 129 3.89 -5.33 -1.84
N LYS A 130 3.02 -5.47 -2.83
CA LYS A 130 1.66 -4.95 -2.75
C LYS A 130 0.88 -5.76 -1.72
N ASN A 131 0.38 -5.05 -0.73
CA ASN A 131 -0.44 -5.64 0.31
C ASN A 131 -1.60 -4.70 0.65
N TYR A 132 -2.82 -5.20 0.57
CA TYR A 132 -4.02 -4.40 0.82
C TYR A 132 -4.37 -4.29 2.31
N PHE A 133 -3.86 -5.21 3.15
CA PHE A 133 -4.25 -5.31 4.55
C PHE A 133 -3.14 -4.87 5.48
N GLY A 134 -3.28 -3.71 6.04
CA GLY A 134 -2.52 -3.32 7.23
C GLY A 134 -1.04 -3.02 7.06
N CYS A 135 -0.38 -3.60 6.05
CA CYS A 135 1.02 -3.37 5.71
C CYS A 135 1.19 -2.60 4.40
N SER A 136 0.29 -1.64 4.14
CA SER A 136 0.34 -0.81 2.95
C SER A 136 1.48 0.21 2.99
N ALA A 137 1.84 0.75 1.82
CA ALA A 137 2.82 1.83 1.69
C ALA A 137 2.43 3.07 2.53
N MET A 138 1.14 3.40 2.59
CA MET A 138 0.66 4.52 3.40
C MET A 138 0.88 4.27 4.89
N LYS A 139 0.65 3.06 5.38
CA LYS A 139 0.95 2.73 6.78
C LYS A 139 2.44 2.76 7.07
N MET A 140 3.28 2.34 6.13
CA MET A 140 4.72 2.47 6.24
C MET A 140 5.14 3.96 6.28
N ARG A 141 4.53 4.81 5.44
CA ARG A 141 4.74 6.26 5.47
C ARG A 141 4.35 6.84 6.83
N GLU A 142 3.12 6.58 7.32
CA GLU A 142 2.65 7.04 8.62
C GLU A 142 3.56 6.58 9.76
N TYR A 143 4.13 5.37 9.66
CA TYR A 143 5.10 4.85 10.61
C TYR A 143 6.40 5.66 10.60
N LEU A 144 6.98 5.90 9.43
CA LEU A 144 8.22 6.66 9.29
C LEU A 144 8.04 8.11 9.78
N GLU A 145 6.88 8.72 9.52
CA GLU A 145 6.54 10.06 9.99
C GLU A 145 6.39 10.17 11.51
N GLN A 146 6.13 9.05 12.23
CA GLN A 146 6.07 9.03 13.69
C GLN A 146 7.43 8.82 14.37
N LEU A 147 8.48 8.61 13.62
CA LEU A 147 9.83 8.54 14.17
C LEU A 147 10.30 9.93 14.62
N GLU A 148 11.18 9.96 15.60
CA GLU A 148 11.79 11.18 16.13
C GLU A 148 10.79 12.34 16.36
N ASP A 149 9.71 12.04 17.07
CA ASP A 149 8.66 13.03 17.40
C ASP A 149 8.10 13.79 16.18
N LYS A 150 7.92 13.07 15.07
CA LYS A 150 7.38 13.60 13.80
C LYS A 150 8.29 14.63 13.13
N ARG A 151 9.57 14.46 13.27
CA ARG A 151 10.58 15.27 12.58
C ARG A 151 10.52 15.13 11.07
N TYR A 152 10.08 13.98 10.58
CA TYR A 152 10.10 13.65 9.16
C TYR A 152 8.73 13.73 8.53
N GLU A 153 8.71 14.26 7.30
CA GLU A 153 7.60 14.19 6.37
C GLU A 153 8.01 13.27 5.21
N VAL A 154 7.25 12.21 4.95
CA VAL A 154 7.61 11.18 3.98
C VAL A 154 6.65 11.22 2.80
N SER A 155 7.19 11.29 1.59
CA SER A 155 6.44 11.12 0.34
C SER A 155 6.81 9.81 -0.33
N LEU A 156 5.79 9.05 -0.73
CA LEU A 156 5.92 7.80 -1.51
C LEU A 156 5.16 7.99 -2.82
N THR A 157 5.84 8.43 -3.87
CA THR A 157 5.25 8.63 -5.19
C THR A 157 5.34 7.35 -6.00
N ILE A 158 4.19 6.78 -6.39
CA ILE A 158 4.14 5.55 -7.19
C ILE A 158 4.66 5.83 -8.60
N LEU A 159 5.61 5.00 -9.04
CA LEU A 159 6.10 4.96 -10.41
C LEU A 159 5.26 3.99 -11.22
N THR A 160 4.70 4.44 -12.33
CA THR A 160 3.86 3.63 -13.22
C THR A 160 4.07 4.09 -14.66
N GLU A 161 3.92 3.16 -15.59
CA GLU A 161 3.95 3.47 -17.02
C GLU A 161 2.78 4.35 -17.46
N LYS A 162 1.65 4.30 -16.74
CA LYS A 162 0.47 5.09 -17.06
C LYS A 162 0.59 6.51 -16.50
N PRO A 163 0.67 7.50 -17.37
CA PRO A 163 0.92 8.88 -16.92
C PRO A 163 -0.24 9.47 -16.13
N SER A 164 -1.48 9.10 -16.45
CA SER A 164 -2.65 9.66 -15.77
C SER A 164 -3.84 8.70 -15.77
N PHE A 165 -4.27 8.30 -14.58
CA PHE A 165 -5.48 7.52 -14.37
C PHE A 165 -6.74 8.38 -14.53
N ILE A 166 -6.65 9.66 -14.17
CA ILE A 166 -7.73 10.62 -14.42
C ILE A 166 -8.03 10.67 -15.91
N SER A 167 -7.00 10.77 -16.76
CA SER A 167 -7.18 10.76 -18.21
C SER A 167 -7.75 9.44 -18.73
N LEU A 168 -7.34 8.30 -18.18
CA LEU A 168 -7.92 7.00 -18.54
C LEU A 168 -9.43 6.96 -18.24
N ILE A 169 -9.83 7.45 -17.06
CA ILE A 169 -11.23 7.48 -16.62
C ILE A 169 -12.05 8.48 -17.43
N GLN A 170 -11.47 9.64 -17.77
CA GLN A 170 -12.13 10.65 -18.60
C GLN A 170 -12.44 10.16 -20.03
N ASN A 171 -11.67 9.20 -20.53
CA ASN A 171 -11.89 8.59 -21.84
C ASN A 171 -12.98 7.51 -21.83
N LEU A 172 -13.56 7.19 -20.69
CA LEU A 172 -14.72 6.30 -20.58
C LEU A 172 -16.00 7.08 -20.88
N THR A 173 -16.94 6.43 -21.55
CA THR A 173 -18.21 7.07 -21.93
C THR A 173 -19.27 6.89 -20.87
N GLU A 174 -19.42 5.66 -20.41
CA GLU A 174 -20.45 5.24 -19.48
C GLU A 174 -19.84 4.30 -18.45
N LEU A 175 -20.11 4.55 -17.18
CA LEU A 175 -19.66 3.70 -16.10
C LEU A 175 -20.83 2.83 -15.62
N ARG A 176 -20.69 1.52 -15.71
CA ARG A 176 -21.71 0.54 -15.34
C ARG A 176 -21.60 0.15 -13.88
N TYR A 177 -20.42 -0.19 -13.43
CA TYR A 177 -20.16 -0.45 -12.03
C TYR A 177 -18.70 -0.16 -11.64
N ILE A 178 -18.53 0.08 -10.36
CA ILE A 178 -17.25 0.29 -9.70
C ILE A 178 -17.08 -0.81 -8.67
N GLU A 179 -15.93 -1.44 -8.65
CA GLU A 179 -15.60 -2.49 -7.71
C GLU A 179 -14.30 -2.15 -6.98
N PHE A 180 -14.34 -2.22 -5.67
CA PHE A 180 -13.18 -2.11 -4.79
C PHE A 180 -12.89 -3.48 -4.21
N SER A 181 -11.63 -3.92 -4.24
CA SER A 181 -11.23 -5.23 -3.74
C SER A 181 -11.24 -5.28 -2.23
N GLU A 182 -10.94 -4.17 -1.55
CA GLU A 182 -10.89 -4.08 -0.11
C GLU A 182 -11.18 -2.67 0.39
N VAL A 183 -12.27 -2.52 1.12
CA VAL A 183 -12.65 -1.21 1.70
C VAL A 183 -12.81 -1.37 3.20
N SER A 184 -12.10 -0.55 3.95
CA SER A 184 -12.41 -0.32 5.36
C SER A 184 -13.56 0.68 5.41
N LEU A 185 -14.72 0.24 5.86
CA LEU A 185 -15.81 1.18 6.12
C LEU A 185 -15.41 2.07 7.30
N ASN A 186 -15.16 3.33 7.02
CA ASN A 186 -15.12 4.33 8.06
C ASN A 186 -16.56 4.78 8.33
N PRO A 187 -17.12 4.57 9.55
CA PRO A 187 -18.51 4.92 9.84
C PRO A 187 -18.85 6.40 9.59
N ILE A 188 -17.87 7.26 9.50
CA ILE A 188 -18.03 8.71 9.22
C ILE A 188 -18.40 8.98 7.74
N GLY A 189 -18.16 8.03 6.82
CA GLY A 189 -18.40 8.25 5.38
C GLY A 189 -19.82 7.98 4.88
N PHE A 190 -20.64 7.30 5.66
CA PHE A 190 -22.00 6.93 5.23
C PHE A 190 -23.10 7.93 5.64
N GLY A 191 -22.79 9.22 5.78
CA GLY A 191 -23.75 10.28 5.98
C GLY A 191 -24.81 10.00 7.07
N ASP A 192 -25.80 10.87 7.23
CA ASP A 192 -26.87 10.75 8.24
C ASP A 192 -27.86 9.58 8.05
N HIS A 193 -27.64 8.71 7.08
CA HIS A 193 -28.48 7.53 6.80
C HIS A 193 -27.93 6.28 7.49
N HIS A 194 -27.89 6.30 8.78
CA HIS A 194 -27.37 5.30 9.69
C HIS A 194 -28.18 4.01 9.74
N ILE A 195 -27.98 3.10 8.82
CA ILE A 195 -28.48 1.75 9.00
C ILE A 195 -27.54 0.89 9.88
N LEU A 196 -26.26 1.29 10.02
CA LEU A 196 -25.23 0.50 10.71
C LEU A 196 -24.58 1.19 11.93
N ALA A 197 -25.00 2.40 12.32
CA ALA A 197 -24.21 3.27 13.20
C ALA A 197 -24.54 3.19 14.70
N LYS A 198 -25.19 2.17 15.19
CA LYS A 198 -25.54 2.12 16.64
C LYS A 198 -24.49 1.45 17.54
N ASN A 199 -23.49 0.75 17.01
CA ASN A 199 -22.38 0.19 17.80
C ASN A 199 -21.04 0.48 17.15
N ASP A 200 -20.46 1.63 17.48
CA ASP A 200 -19.29 2.21 16.81
C ASP A 200 -18.01 1.37 16.84
N GLU A 201 -17.83 0.49 17.80
CA GLU A 201 -16.58 -0.30 17.92
C GLU A 201 -16.58 -1.59 17.08
N GLU A 202 -17.72 -2.23 16.92
CA GLU A 202 -17.82 -3.44 16.09
C GLU A 202 -17.73 -3.13 14.59
N ILE A 203 -18.25 -1.97 14.17
CA ILE A 203 -18.22 -1.52 12.77
C ILE A 203 -16.82 -1.10 12.35
N LYS A 204 -16.01 -0.53 13.24
CA LYS A 204 -14.59 -0.18 12.98
C LYS A 204 -13.72 -1.40 12.62
N SER A 205 -14.19 -2.60 12.95
CA SER A 205 -13.48 -3.85 12.63
C SER A 205 -13.96 -4.53 11.34
N MET A 206 -15.05 -4.08 10.73
CA MET A 206 -15.58 -4.70 9.52
C MET A 206 -14.72 -4.33 8.29
N LYS A 207 -14.11 -5.35 7.71
CA LYS A 207 -13.45 -5.27 6.41
C LYS A 207 -14.39 -5.81 5.35
N ILE A 208 -14.71 -5.00 4.38
CA ILE A 208 -15.42 -5.47 3.19
C ILE A 208 -14.38 -5.95 2.19
N LYS A 209 -14.34 -7.25 1.93
CA LYS A 209 -13.42 -7.84 0.96
C LYS A 209 -13.69 -7.39 -0.48
N LYS A 210 -14.93 -7.04 -0.77
CA LYS A 210 -15.35 -6.63 -2.10
C LYS A 210 -16.56 -5.72 -1.99
N LEU A 211 -16.45 -4.49 -2.45
CA LEU A 211 -17.55 -3.54 -2.58
C LEU A 211 -17.82 -3.29 -4.05
N ARG A 212 -19.02 -3.62 -4.51
CA ARG A 212 -19.48 -3.28 -5.86
C ARG A 212 -20.59 -2.25 -5.79
N ILE A 213 -20.45 -1.20 -6.57
CA ILE A 213 -21.43 -0.12 -6.69
C ILE A 213 -21.93 -0.12 -8.14
N ASP A 214 -23.23 -0.39 -8.32
CA ASP A 214 -23.88 -0.29 -9.63
C ASP A 214 -24.24 1.18 -9.90
N VAL A 215 -23.76 1.70 -11.02
CA VAL A 215 -24.00 3.08 -11.43
C VAL A 215 -25.25 3.11 -12.31
N ARG A 216 -26.21 3.96 -11.94
CA ARG A 216 -27.49 4.13 -12.66
C ARG A 216 -27.67 5.52 -13.24
N ASP A 217 -26.74 6.43 -12.98
CA ASP A 217 -26.79 7.81 -13.44
C ASP A 217 -26.15 7.89 -14.84
N GLU A 218 -26.99 7.91 -15.88
CA GLU A 218 -26.58 7.98 -17.28
C GLU A 218 -26.11 9.39 -17.71
N GLU A 219 -26.44 10.42 -16.90
CA GLU A 219 -26.10 11.82 -17.24
C GLU A 219 -24.76 12.25 -16.63
N ALA A 220 -24.29 11.58 -15.61
CA ALA A 220 -23.04 11.93 -14.93
C ALA A 220 -21.81 11.32 -15.62
N THR A 221 -20.78 12.14 -15.81
CA THR A 221 -19.51 11.63 -16.37
C THR A 221 -18.84 10.65 -15.42
N PRO A 222 -18.14 9.61 -15.92
CA PRO A 222 -17.44 8.60 -15.11
C PRO A 222 -16.53 9.21 -14.03
N ILE A 223 -15.83 10.29 -14.36
CA ILE A 223 -14.94 10.97 -13.42
C ILE A 223 -15.72 11.64 -12.27
N ASN A 224 -16.87 12.24 -12.54
CA ASN A 224 -17.70 12.87 -11.50
C ASN A 224 -18.34 11.84 -10.58
N ILE A 225 -18.76 10.69 -11.12
CA ILE A 225 -19.26 9.57 -10.32
C ILE A 225 -18.19 9.06 -9.39
N LEU A 226 -17.00 8.77 -9.93
CA LEU A 226 -15.87 8.28 -9.14
C LEU A 226 -15.47 9.29 -8.05
N LYS A 227 -15.40 10.58 -8.38
CA LYS A 227 -15.09 11.65 -7.43
C LYS A 227 -16.07 11.70 -6.26
N LYS A 228 -17.38 11.56 -6.53
CA LYS A 228 -18.40 11.49 -5.48
C LYS A 228 -18.19 10.27 -4.58
N ILE A 229 -17.99 9.08 -5.18
CA ILE A 229 -17.81 7.83 -4.43
C ILE A 229 -16.55 7.89 -3.58
N LEU A 230 -15.42 8.33 -4.13
CA LEU A 230 -14.18 8.47 -3.37
C LEU A 230 -14.31 9.49 -2.24
N GLY A 231 -15.07 10.58 -2.44
CA GLY A 231 -15.41 11.52 -1.38
C GLY A 231 -16.17 10.86 -0.22
N PHE A 232 -17.12 9.98 -0.51
CA PHE A 232 -17.82 9.16 0.52
C PHE A 232 -16.86 8.20 1.25
N LEU A 233 -15.85 7.69 0.56
CA LEU A 233 -14.85 6.80 1.14
C LEU A 233 -13.73 7.56 1.88
N GLY A 234 -13.84 8.88 2.01
CA GLY A 234 -12.95 9.70 2.82
C GLY A 234 -11.78 10.35 2.06
N VAL A 235 -11.74 10.24 0.75
CA VAL A 235 -10.77 10.95 -0.09
C VAL A 235 -11.16 12.42 -0.17
N LYS A 236 -10.47 13.27 0.60
CA LYS A 236 -10.82 14.71 0.72
C LYS A 236 -10.50 15.50 -0.55
N GLU A 237 -9.40 15.16 -1.21
CA GLU A 237 -8.94 15.82 -2.42
C GLU A 237 -8.83 14.80 -3.55
N PHE A 238 -9.44 15.10 -4.69
CA PHE A 238 -9.39 14.26 -5.87
C PHE A 238 -8.34 14.79 -6.85
N ASN A 239 -7.17 14.19 -6.80
CA ASN A 239 -6.07 14.43 -7.74
C ASN A 239 -5.42 13.10 -8.12
N GLU A 240 -4.48 13.14 -9.08
CA GLU A 240 -3.82 11.94 -9.62
C GLU A 240 -3.08 11.14 -8.55
N GLU A 241 -2.36 11.81 -7.67
CA GLU A 241 -1.56 11.18 -6.63
C GLU A 241 -2.46 10.46 -5.60
N ARG A 242 -3.48 11.17 -5.10
CA ARG A 242 -4.45 10.60 -4.15
C ARG A 242 -5.25 9.46 -4.75
N LEU A 243 -5.56 9.52 -6.04
CA LEU A 243 -6.22 8.43 -6.75
C LEU A 243 -5.31 7.20 -6.81
N LYS A 244 -4.04 7.35 -7.15
CA LYS A 244 -3.06 6.26 -7.17
C LYS A 244 -2.84 5.67 -5.78
N GLU A 245 -2.69 6.49 -4.75
CA GLU A 245 -2.61 6.04 -3.35
C GLU A 245 -3.84 5.20 -2.99
N PHE A 246 -5.04 5.70 -3.25
CA PHE A 246 -6.28 5.00 -2.96
C PHE A 246 -6.37 3.65 -3.70
N ILE A 247 -6.03 3.62 -4.98
CA ILE A 247 -6.02 2.38 -5.77
C ILE A 247 -5.01 1.37 -5.21
N SER A 248 -3.85 1.83 -4.79
CA SER A 248 -2.82 0.94 -4.23
C SER A 248 -3.27 0.25 -2.94
N GLU A 249 -4.12 0.92 -2.16
CA GLU A 249 -4.60 0.40 -0.87
C GLU A 249 -5.86 -0.44 -0.98
N HIS A 250 -6.78 -0.03 -1.84
CA HIS A 250 -8.13 -0.57 -1.86
C HIS A 250 -8.46 -1.32 -3.15
N GLY A 251 -7.58 -1.25 -4.14
CA GLY A 251 -7.86 -1.74 -5.48
C GLY A 251 -9.04 -1.02 -6.13
N LEU A 252 -9.03 -0.87 -7.43
CA LEU A 252 -10.14 -0.25 -8.16
C LEU A 252 -10.30 -0.89 -9.53
N ARG A 253 -11.47 -1.46 -9.75
CA ARG A 253 -11.88 -2.02 -11.04
C ARG A 253 -13.11 -1.29 -11.55
N LEU A 254 -13.06 -0.82 -12.79
CA LEU A 254 -14.15 -0.13 -13.46
C LEU A 254 -14.67 -1.00 -14.58
N THR A 255 -15.99 -1.16 -14.68
CA THR A 255 -16.62 -1.68 -15.89
C THR A 255 -17.32 -0.55 -16.59
N ALA A 256 -16.91 -0.29 -17.81
CA ALA A 256 -17.33 0.88 -18.55
C ALA A 256 -17.56 0.56 -20.04
N VAL A 257 -18.18 1.48 -20.73
CA VAL A 257 -18.36 1.45 -22.19
C VAL A 257 -17.47 2.54 -22.78
N LYS A 258 -16.68 2.19 -23.81
CA LYS A 258 -15.90 3.15 -24.60
C LYS A 258 -16.61 3.49 -25.90
N VAL A 259 -16.53 4.74 -26.34
CA VAL A 259 -16.93 5.15 -27.70
C VAL A 259 -15.76 4.85 -28.66
N PRO A 260 -16.01 4.26 -29.85
CA PRO A 260 -17.32 3.98 -30.51
C PRO A 260 -17.81 2.54 -30.31
N GLN A 261 -17.34 1.82 -29.31
CA GLN A 261 -17.60 0.39 -29.18
C GLN A 261 -18.74 0.10 -28.21
N THR A 262 -19.69 -0.74 -28.64
CA THR A 262 -20.77 -1.29 -27.81
C THR A 262 -20.31 -2.39 -26.84
N LYS A 263 -19.02 -2.70 -26.76
CA LYS A 263 -18.48 -3.70 -25.85
C LYS A 263 -18.20 -3.09 -24.49
N GLN A 264 -18.68 -3.76 -23.45
CA GLN A 264 -18.23 -3.51 -22.09
C GLN A 264 -16.73 -3.85 -21.99
N GLU A 265 -15.97 -2.93 -21.46
CA GLU A 265 -14.56 -3.16 -21.09
C GLU A 265 -14.40 -3.09 -19.58
N GLU A 266 -13.60 -3.96 -19.07
CA GLU A 266 -13.17 -3.96 -17.69
C GLU A 266 -11.77 -3.31 -17.61
N LEU A 267 -11.68 -2.23 -16.83
CA LEU A 267 -10.44 -1.52 -16.58
C LEU A 267 -10.04 -1.76 -15.11
N ASP A 268 -9.06 -2.61 -14.92
CA ASP A 268 -8.47 -2.88 -13.59
C ASP A 268 -7.32 -1.91 -13.33
N LEU A 269 -7.64 -0.78 -12.73
CA LEU A 269 -6.65 0.25 -12.42
C LEU A 269 -5.58 -0.23 -11.42
N THR A 270 -5.90 -1.27 -10.67
CA THR A 270 -4.94 -1.87 -9.74
C THR A 270 -3.78 -2.53 -10.47
N LYS A 271 -4.09 -3.23 -11.57
CA LYS A 271 -3.06 -3.87 -12.42
C LYS A 271 -2.20 -2.83 -13.13
N GLU A 272 -2.76 -1.67 -13.45
CA GLU A 272 -2.02 -0.58 -14.09
C GLU A 272 -1.02 0.11 -13.17
N LEU A 273 -1.13 -0.09 -11.85
CA LEU A 273 -0.13 0.38 -10.86
C LEU A 273 1.04 -0.57 -10.70
N VAL A 274 0.83 -1.86 -10.96
CA VAL A 274 1.85 -2.89 -10.77
C VAL A 274 2.86 -2.77 -11.89
N LEU A 275 4.11 -2.49 -11.54
CA LEU A 275 5.19 -2.42 -12.51
C LEU A 275 5.82 -3.79 -12.74
N PHE A 276 5.93 -4.58 -11.67
CA PHE A 276 6.53 -5.91 -11.70
C PHE A 276 5.70 -6.90 -10.92
N SER A 277 5.65 -8.14 -11.40
CA SER A 277 5.09 -9.27 -10.67
C SER A 277 5.86 -10.55 -11.00
N TYR A 278 5.83 -11.51 -10.09
CA TYR A 278 6.37 -12.84 -10.34
C TYR A 278 5.50 -13.91 -9.69
N GLU A 279 5.50 -15.10 -10.28
CA GLU A 279 4.74 -16.24 -9.79
C GLU A 279 5.57 -17.03 -8.76
N THR A 280 4.91 -17.44 -7.68
CA THR A 280 5.50 -18.36 -6.69
C THR A 280 4.78 -19.69 -6.73
N GLU A 281 5.45 -20.75 -6.25
CA GLU A 281 4.79 -22.03 -6.05
C GLU A 281 3.67 -21.91 -5.01
N PRO A 282 2.51 -22.52 -5.25
CA PRO A 282 1.39 -22.46 -4.32
C PRO A 282 1.77 -23.04 -2.95
N LYS A 283 1.36 -22.33 -1.88
CA LYS A 283 1.60 -22.75 -0.48
C LYS A 283 3.06 -22.85 -0.06
N ARG A 284 3.98 -22.26 -0.80
CA ARG A 284 5.37 -22.12 -0.38
C ARG A 284 5.48 -21.07 0.70
N GLU A 285 6.34 -21.30 1.69
CA GLU A 285 6.70 -20.24 2.64
C GLU A 285 7.35 -19.08 1.87
N PHE A 286 7.05 -17.85 2.30
CA PHE A 286 7.64 -16.66 1.71
C PHE A 286 9.17 -16.66 1.91
N ASP A 287 9.92 -16.63 0.82
CA ASP A 287 11.38 -16.60 0.81
C ASP A 287 11.87 -15.17 0.60
N LYS A 288 12.42 -14.57 1.68
CA LYS A 288 12.98 -13.22 1.64
C LYS A 288 14.11 -13.06 0.63
N GLN A 289 14.94 -14.10 0.47
CA GLN A 289 16.07 -14.07 -0.46
C GLN A 289 15.60 -14.12 -1.91
N GLU A 290 14.59 -14.93 -2.21
CA GLU A 290 13.99 -15.00 -3.53
C GLU A 290 13.34 -13.66 -3.89
N PHE A 291 12.56 -13.08 -2.97
CA PHE A 291 11.94 -11.77 -3.15
C PHE A 291 13.01 -10.68 -3.41
N TYR A 292 14.08 -10.66 -2.61
CA TYR A 292 15.16 -9.71 -2.81
C TYR A 292 15.83 -9.89 -4.18
N ASN A 293 16.13 -11.11 -4.58
CA ASN A 293 16.77 -11.40 -5.86
C ASN A 293 15.88 -10.96 -7.02
N GLN A 294 14.57 -11.18 -6.93
CA GLN A 294 13.61 -10.75 -7.93
C GLN A 294 13.51 -9.22 -8.00
N CYS A 295 13.36 -8.55 -6.87
CA CYS A 295 13.36 -7.08 -6.82
C CYS A 295 14.63 -6.48 -7.41
N LYS A 296 15.77 -7.09 -7.10
CA LYS A 296 17.06 -6.64 -7.62
C LYS A 296 17.16 -6.82 -9.12
N TRP A 297 16.77 -8.00 -9.64
CA TRP A 297 16.77 -8.27 -11.07
C TRP A 297 15.86 -7.29 -11.81
N GLU A 298 14.64 -7.07 -11.34
CA GLU A 298 13.68 -6.12 -11.93
C GLU A 298 14.23 -4.68 -11.90
N TYR A 299 14.85 -4.30 -10.79
CA TYR A 299 15.47 -3.00 -10.67
C TYR A 299 16.63 -2.82 -11.67
N GLU A 300 17.53 -3.79 -11.78
CA GLU A 300 18.68 -3.74 -12.69
C GLU A 300 18.25 -3.68 -14.16
N GLN A 301 17.21 -4.44 -14.55
CA GLN A 301 16.69 -4.44 -15.93
C GLN A 301 16.00 -3.13 -16.30
N ASN A 302 15.37 -2.46 -15.34
CA ASN A 302 14.50 -1.30 -15.58
C ASN A 302 15.02 0.01 -14.97
N ASN A 303 16.29 0.03 -14.53
CA ASN A 303 16.91 1.16 -13.82
C ASN A 303 16.79 2.48 -14.60
N GLU A 304 17.12 2.51 -15.88
CA GLU A 304 17.05 3.72 -16.71
C GLU A 304 15.60 4.25 -16.82
N GLN A 305 14.64 3.37 -16.96
CA GLN A 305 13.22 3.75 -17.03
C GLN A 305 12.75 4.35 -15.69
N ILE A 306 13.09 3.69 -14.58
CA ILE A 306 12.77 4.15 -13.22
C ILE A 306 13.38 5.53 -12.98
N ILE A 307 14.65 5.72 -13.28
CA ILE A 307 15.36 7.02 -13.14
C ILE A 307 14.69 8.10 -14.00
N ASN A 308 14.29 7.77 -15.21
CA ASN A 308 13.61 8.74 -16.08
C ASN A 308 12.24 9.14 -15.54
N PHE A 309 11.48 8.24 -14.90
CA PHE A 309 10.25 8.60 -14.20
C PHE A 309 10.52 9.55 -13.03
N ILE A 310 11.53 9.26 -12.21
CA ILE A 310 11.92 10.10 -11.08
C ILE A 310 12.33 11.50 -11.54
N ARG A 311 13.13 11.62 -12.59
CA ARG A 311 13.53 12.93 -13.15
C ARG A 311 12.33 13.76 -13.58
N LYS A 312 11.32 13.14 -14.19
CA LYS A 312 10.08 13.84 -14.55
C LYS A 312 9.31 14.33 -13.33
N ILE A 313 9.28 13.53 -12.24
CA ILE A 313 8.63 13.93 -10.98
C ILE A 313 9.35 15.16 -10.40
N ILE A 314 10.68 15.11 -10.27
CA ILE A 314 11.49 16.20 -9.69
C ILE A 314 11.38 17.50 -10.53
N GLN A 315 11.28 17.39 -11.85
CA GLN A 315 11.14 18.56 -12.73
C GLN A 315 9.76 19.23 -12.64
N ASN A 316 8.74 18.52 -12.13
CA ASN A 316 7.37 19.02 -12.00
C ASN A 316 7.04 19.51 -10.58
N GLN A 317 7.96 19.39 -9.63
CA GLN A 317 7.89 19.94 -8.27
C GLN A 317 8.48 21.35 -8.22
#